data_c03fdf640ea5a20c88ea1fa01b1c9f6a
#
_entry.id   c03fdf640ea5a20c88ea1fa01b1c9f6a
#
_cell.length_a   1.000
_cell.length_b   1.000
_cell.length_c   1.000
_cell.angle_alpha   90.00
_cell.angle_beta   90.00
_cell.angle_gamma   90.00
#
_symmetry.space_group_name_H-M   'P 1'
#
loop_
_entity.id
_entity.type
_entity.pdbx_description
1 polymer ?
#
loop_
_entity_poly.entity_id
_entity_poly.type
_entity_poly.pdbx_seq_one_letter_code
_entity_poly.pdbx_strand_id
1 'polypeptide(L)'
;GSNWTPQRVDEANDYAARNGLTGFNVLSNHMSLARMVDAPWEGCLAASDPNSKKWLVNRQMPLFPWSAQARGFFVDGRAAPDKLDDPELVRCWYSDDNFERLDRAREIAKTQGVDTVSVALAYLLSLPTPVFPLIGPTSIMEARSSLAALDVQLTRKQVRWLNLEE
;
A
#
# COMPACT_ATOMS: atom_id res chain seq x y z
N GLY A 1 5.79 1.83 15.49
CA GLY A 1 5.43 0.41 15.59
C GLY A 1 5.43 -0.25 14.23
N SER A 2 6.08 -1.38 14.08
CA SER A 2 6.09 -2.15 12.82
C SER A 2 5.39 -3.49 13.02
N ASN A 3 4.44 -3.83 12.14
CA ASN A 3 3.61 -5.03 12.25
C ASN A 3 2.89 -5.14 13.61
N TRP A 4 2.31 -4.04 14.03
CA TRP A 4 1.47 -3.96 15.23
C TRP A 4 0.02 -3.72 14.87
N THR A 5 -0.89 -4.28 15.65
CA THR A 5 -2.32 -3.97 15.53
C THR A 5 -2.62 -2.56 16.03
N PRO A 6 -3.66 -1.87 15.52
CA PRO A 6 -4.12 -0.59 16.04
C PRO A 6 -4.32 -0.60 17.56
N GLN A 7 -4.97 -1.64 18.09
CA GLN A 7 -5.20 -1.80 19.52
C GLN A 7 -3.89 -1.82 20.32
N ARG A 8 -2.89 -2.59 19.86
CA ARG A 8 -1.59 -2.68 20.53
C ARG A 8 -0.84 -1.33 20.54
N VAL A 9 -0.97 -0.56 19.46
CA VAL A 9 -0.39 0.80 19.40
C VAL A 9 -1.11 1.72 20.39
N ASP A 10 -2.45 1.69 20.47
CA ASP A 10 -3.21 2.48 21.43
C ASP A 10 -2.85 2.13 22.88
N GLU A 11 -2.79 0.84 23.24
CA GLU A 11 -2.39 0.36 24.57
C GLU A 11 -0.97 0.85 24.96
N ALA A 12 -0.02 0.78 24.02
CA ALA A 12 1.34 1.24 24.24
C ALA A 12 1.41 2.77 24.41
N ASN A 13 0.62 3.51 23.62
CA ASN A 13 0.56 4.97 23.71
C ASN A 13 -0.10 5.43 25.01
N ASP A 14 -1.16 4.74 25.45
CA ASP A 14 -1.80 4.98 26.74
C ASP A 14 -0.84 4.71 27.91
N TYR A 15 -0.06 3.63 27.83
CA TYR A 15 1.00 3.36 28.81
C TYR A 15 2.05 4.46 28.83
N ALA A 16 2.53 4.87 27.66
CA ALA A 16 3.53 5.94 27.53
C ALA A 16 3.02 7.25 28.14
N ALA A 17 1.79 7.66 27.83
CA ALA A 17 1.17 8.87 28.36
C ALA A 17 1.08 8.87 29.90
N ARG A 18 0.67 7.73 30.50
CA ARG A 18 0.57 7.60 31.96
C ARG A 18 1.91 7.60 32.69
N ASN A 19 3.00 7.26 31.99
CA ASN A 19 4.33 7.15 32.57
C ASN A 19 5.29 8.27 32.11
N GLY A 20 4.80 9.33 31.45
CA GLY A 20 5.63 10.43 30.97
C GLY A 20 6.65 10.02 29.88
N LEU A 21 6.31 8.97 29.09
CA LEU A 21 7.14 8.45 28.02
C LEU A 21 6.62 8.93 26.65
N THR A 22 7.49 8.89 25.65
CA THR A 22 7.10 9.13 24.26
C THR A 22 6.46 7.86 23.69
N GLY A 23 5.23 7.98 23.18
CA GLY A 23 4.54 6.89 22.49
C GLY A 23 4.96 6.72 21.03
N PHE A 24 4.35 5.75 20.36
CA PHE A 24 4.50 5.57 18.92
C PHE A 24 3.71 6.66 18.16
N ASN A 25 4.37 7.30 17.23
CA ASN A 25 3.80 8.34 16.37
C ASN A 25 3.82 8.00 14.88
N VAL A 26 4.25 6.77 14.54
CA VAL A 26 4.27 6.21 13.20
C VAL A 26 3.93 4.72 13.27
N LEU A 27 3.09 4.25 12.35
CA LEU A 27 2.84 2.83 12.11
C LEU A 27 3.53 2.40 10.81
N SER A 28 4.19 1.22 10.82
CA SER A 28 4.80 0.62 9.63
C SER A 28 4.25 -0.80 9.43
N ASN A 29 3.07 -0.88 8.83
CA ASN A 29 2.41 -2.11 8.40
C ASN A 29 2.34 -2.14 6.87
N HIS A 30 2.11 -3.32 6.28
CA HIS A 30 1.90 -3.40 4.84
C HIS A 30 0.66 -2.59 4.42
N MET A 31 0.82 -1.83 3.34
CA MET A 31 -0.29 -1.31 2.55
C MET A 31 0.17 -1.04 1.13
N SER A 32 -0.60 -1.53 0.16
CA SER A 32 -0.45 -1.25 -1.26
C SER A 32 -1.83 -1.23 -1.93
N LEU A 33 -1.90 -0.88 -3.19
CA LEU A 33 -3.15 -1.00 -3.95
C LEU A 33 -3.58 -2.48 -4.02
N ALA A 34 -2.66 -3.43 -4.29
CA ALA A 34 -2.94 -4.85 -4.15
C ALA A 34 -3.09 -5.24 -2.67
N ARG A 35 -4.04 -6.10 -2.36
CA ARG A 35 -4.23 -6.66 -1.03
C ARG A 35 -3.27 -7.82 -0.81
N MET A 36 -2.63 -7.84 0.35
CA MET A 36 -1.82 -8.98 0.77
C MET A 36 -2.75 -10.17 1.02
N VAL A 37 -2.58 -11.25 0.23
CA VAL A 37 -3.37 -12.49 0.30
C VAL A 37 -2.78 -13.43 1.35
N ASP A 38 -1.46 -13.55 1.34
CA ASP A 38 -0.69 -14.29 2.33
C ASP A 38 0.52 -13.49 2.78
N ALA A 39 0.95 -13.69 4.01
CA ALA A 39 2.05 -12.96 4.60
C ALA A 39 3.41 -13.38 3.99
N PRO A 40 4.25 -12.43 3.54
CA PRO A 40 5.58 -12.77 3.05
C PRO A 40 6.44 -13.51 4.08
N TRP A 41 6.29 -13.18 5.36
CA TRP A 41 6.90 -13.86 6.50
C TRP A 41 5.98 -13.80 7.73
N GLU A 42 6.23 -14.64 8.70
CA GLU A 42 5.44 -14.70 9.94
C GLU A 42 5.40 -13.35 10.67
N GLY A 43 4.24 -12.99 11.18
CA GLY A 43 4.01 -11.74 11.93
C GLY A 43 3.79 -10.50 11.07
N CYS A 44 3.77 -10.60 9.74
CA CYS A 44 3.38 -9.49 8.87
C CYS A 44 1.92 -9.09 9.08
N LEU A 45 1.68 -7.80 9.23
CA LEU A 45 0.34 -7.23 9.31
C LEU A 45 0.10 -6.21 8.20
N ALA A 46 -1.09 -6.28 7.59
CA ALA A 46 -1.57 -5.25 6.66
C ALA A 46 -2.44 -4.22 7.40
N ALA A 47 -2.41 -2.98 6.94
CA ALA A 47 -3.28 -1.90 7.41
C ALA A 47 -4.41 -1.57 6.42
N SER A 48 -4.68 -2.50 5.50
CA SER A 48 -5.64 -2.29 4.39
C SER A 48 -7.08 -2.69 4.71
N ASP A 49 -7.32 -3.32 5.86
CA ASP A 49 -8.67 -3.68 6.32
C ASP A 49 -9.47 -2.44 6.76
N PRO A 50 -10.81 -2.50 6.78
CA PRO A 50 -11.65 -1.35 7.11
C PRO A 50 -11.40 -0.76 8.51
N ASN A 51 -11.12 -1.60 9.50
CA ASN A 51 -10.90 -1.15 10.88
C ASN A 51 -9.56 -0.41 11.01
N SER A 52 -8.50 -0.95 10.43
CA SER A 52 -7.17 -0.32 10.40
C SER A 52 -7.23 1.02 9.65
N LYS A 53 -7.89 1.07 8.50
CA LYS A 53 -8.09 2.32 7.75
C LYS A 53 -8.85 3.37 8.56
N LYS A 54 -9.96 2.99 9.19
CA LYS A 54 -10.74 3.88 10.05
C LYS A 54 -9.91 4.42 11.23
N TRP A 55 -9.14 3.55 11.85
CA TRP A 55 -8.25 3.93 12.95
C TRP A 55 -7.16 4.91 12.50
N LEU A 56 -6.50 4.66 11.38
CA LEU A 56 -5.49 5.55 10.79
C LEU A 56 -6.06 6.95 10.54
N VAL A 57 -7.26 7.02 9.95
CA VAL A 57 -7.95 8.30 9.68
C VAL A 57 -8.32 9.00 10.99
N ASN A 58 -8.91 8.30 11.95
CA ASN A 58 -9.36 8.90 13.22
C ASN A 58 -8.18 9.41 14.06
N ARG A 59 -7.06 8.69 14.05
CA ARG A 59 -5.85 9.05 14.80
C ARG A 59 -4.93 10.00 14.01
N GLN A 60 -5.18 10.19 12.70
CA GLN A 60 -4.23 10.85 11.80
C GLN A 60 -2.81 10.28 11.98
N MET A 61 -2.74 8.96 12.22
CA MET A 61 -1.49 8.24 12.44
C MET A 61 -0.71 8.14 11.13
N PRO A 62 0.50 8.69 11.04
CA PRO A 62 1.35 8.51 9.89
C PRO A 62 1.61 7.03 9.61
N LEU A 63 1.39 6.61 8.37
CA LEU A 63 1.65 5.25 7.91
C LEU A 63 2.89 5.23 7.01
N PHE A 64 3.86 4.39 7.36
CA PHE A 64 5.04 4.09 6.55
C PHE A 64 4.89 2.67 6.00
N PRO A 65 4.10 2.48 4.93
CA PRO A 65 3.80 1.14 4.45
C PRO A 65 5.01 0.52 3.76
N TRP A 66 5.41 -0.66 4.23
CA TRP A 66 6.38 -1.49 3.54
C TRP A 66 5.72 -2.26 2.39
N SER A 67 6.52 -2.67 1.39
CA SER A 67 6.05 -3.25 0.12
C SER A 67 4.93 -2.42 -0.53
N ALA A 68 5.07 -1.10 -0.51
CA ALA A 68 4.08 -0.15 -1.01
C ALA A 68 3.70 -0.37 -2.49
N GLN A 69 4.57 -1.00 -3.26
CA GLN A 69 4.37 -1.37 -4.67
C GLN A 69 4.07 -2.87 -4.85
N ALA A 70 3.64 -3.59 -3.78
CA ALA A 70 3.32 -5.01 -3.81
C ALA A 70 4.42 -5.86 -4.49
N ARG A 71 5.69 -5.60 -4.15
CA ARG A 71 6.86 -6.26 -4.74
C ARG A 71 6.91 -6.22 -6.27
N GLY A 72 6.39 -5.14 -6.85
CA GLY A 72 6.37 -4.93 -8.29
C GLY A 72 5.19 -5.59 -9.01
N PHE A 73 4.14 -5.99 -8.30
CA PHE A 73 2.92 -6.56 -8.91
C PHE A 73 2.35 -5.68 -10.04
N PHE A 74 2.46 -4.35 -9.91
CA PHE A 74 1.99 -3.38 -10.90
C PHE A 74 3.02 -3.00 -11.98
N VAL A 75 4.19 -3.62 -11.99
CA VAL A 75 5.18 -3.43 -13.07
C VAL A 75 4.71 -4.21 -14.29
N ASP A 76 4.68 -3.54 -15.46
CA ASP A 76 4.20 -4.16 -16.69
C ASP A 76 4.97 -5.43 -17.04
N GLY A 77 4.23 -6.48 -17.38
CA GLY A 77 4.77 -7.79 -17.70
C GLY A 77 5.27 -8.61 -16.51
N ARG A 78 5.22 -8.08 -15.26
CA ARG A 78 5.66 -8.83 -14.08
C ARG A 78 4.58 -9.76 -13.54
N ALA A 79 3.34 -9.31 -13.42
CA ALA A 79 2.23 -10.13 -12.95
C ALA A 79 1.21 -10.39 -14.06
N ALA A 80 0.82 -11.65 -14.24
CA ALA A 80 -0.29 -12.09 -15.07
C ALA A 80 -0.83 -13.40 -14.48
N PRO A 81 -2.13 -13.74 -14.68
CA PRO A 81 -2.74 -14.95 -14.09
C PRO A 81 -2.02 -16.26 -14.43
N ASP A 82 -1.43 -16.33 -15.61
CA ASP A 82 -0.68 -17.48 -16.13
C ASP A 82 0.83 -17.41 -15.86
N LYS A 83 1.34 -16.33 -15.30
CA LYS A 83 2.75 -16.12 -15.01
C LYS A 83 3.10 -16.53 -13.57
N LEU A 84 3.65 -17.72 -13.38
CA LEU A 84 3.87 -18.36 -12.08
C LEU A 84 5.35 -18.50 -11.70
N ASP A 85 6.23 -17.73 -12.34
CA ASP A 85 7.68 -17.81 -12.20
C ASP A 85 8.26 -17.14 -10.93
N ASP A 86 7.46 -16.36 -10.21
CA ASP A 86 7.80 -15.77 -8.91
C ASP A 86 6.86 -16.33 -7.81
N PRO A 87 7.22 -17.42 -7.13
CA PRO A 87 6.34 -18.08 -6.17
C PRO A 87 5.91 -17.21 -5.01
N GLU A 88 6.75 -16.26 -4.58
CA GLU A 88 6.39 -15.33 -3.49
C GLU A 88 5.39 -14.28 -3.97
N LEU A 89 5.56 -13.75 -5.17
CA LEU A 89 4.60 -12.81 -5.76
C LEU A 89 3.24 -13.48 -5.94
N VAL A 90 3.22 -14.72 -6.45
CA VAL A 90 2.01 -15.54 -6.63
C VAL A 90 1.32 -15.77 -5.28
N ARG A 91 2.04 -16.28 -4.30
CA ARG A 91 1.48 -16.61 -2.98
C ARG A 91 0.94 -15.39 -2.25
N CYS A 92 1.66 -14.26 -2.31
CA CYS A 92 1.35 -13.11 -1.47
C CYS A 92 0.36 -12.13 -2.10
N TRP A 93 0.25 -12.07 -3.43
CA TRP A 93 -0.54 -11.01 -4.08
C TRP A 93 -1.47 -11.49 -5.20
N TYR A 94 -1.40 -12.75 -5.67
CA TYR A 94 -2.31 -13.19 -6.73
C TYR A 94 -3.71 -13.47 -6.16
N SER A 95 -4.69 -12.79 -6.71
CA SER A 95 -6.12 -13.01 -6.54
C SER A 95 -6.88 -12.31 -7.65
N ASP A 96 -8.09 -12.74 -7.94
CA ASP A 96 -8.96 -12.13 -8.96
C ASP A 96 -9.14 -10.63 -8.68
N ASP A 97 -9.38 -10.26 -7.43
CA ASP A 97 -9.51 -8.87 -6.99
C ASP A 97 -8.24 -8.04 -7.26
N ASN A 98 -7.05 -8.60 -7.07
CA ASN A 98 -5.80 -7.88 -7.32
C ASN A 98 -5.52 -7.75 -8.81
N PHE A 99 -5.89 -8.72 -9.62
CA PHE A 99 -5.82 -8.60 -11.09
C PHE A 99 -6.82 -7.56 -11.59
N GLU A 100 -8.02 -7.50 -11.04
CA GLU A 100 -8.98 -6.43 -11.36
C GLU A 100 -8.40 -5.04 -11.00
N ARG A 101 -7.75 -4.90 -9.84
CA ARG A 101 -7.06 -3.65 -9.48
C ARG A 101 -5.92 -3.31 -10.44
N LEU A 102 -5.18 -4.31 -10.91
CA LEU A 102 -4.13 -4.14 -11.90
C LEU A 102 -4.68 -3.61 -13.22
N ASP A 103 -5.77 -4.18 -13.71
CA ASP A 103 -6.40 -3.75 -14.97
C ASP A 103 -6.96 -2.33 -14.85
N ARG A 104 -7.60 -1.99 -13.73
CA ARG A 104 -8.07 -0.62 -13.46
C ARG A 104 -6.90 0.37 -13.36
N ALA A 105 -5.79 -0.01 -12.74
CA ALA A 105 -4.60 0.84 -12.68
C ALA A 105 -3.99 1.06 -14.07
N ARG A 106 -3.97 0.04 -14.94
CA ARG A 106 -3.54 0.14 -16.34
C ARG A 106 -4.40 1.11 -17.16
N GLU A 107 -5.71 1.09 -16.95
CA GLU A 107 -6.63 2.01 -17.62
C GLU A 107 -6.32 3.47 -17.28
N ILE A 108 -6.13 3.78 -15.99
CA ILE A 108 -5.75 5.13 -15.55
C ILE A 108 -4.36 5.49 -16.09
N ALA A 109 -3.40 4.58 -15.98
CA ALA A 109 -2.02 4.79 -16.46
C ALA A 109 -1.99 5.15 -17.94
N LYS A 110 -2.73 4.41 -18.77
CA LYS A 110 -2.88 4.70 -20.21
C LYS A 110 -3.49 6.09 -20.46
N THR A 111 -4.49 6.48 -19.68
CA THR A 111 -5.16 7.77 -19.83
C THR A 111 -4.25 8.94 -19.46
N GLN A 112 -3.41 8.77 -18.44
CA GLN A 112 -2.50 9.82 -17.94
C GLN A 112 -1.09 9.75 -18.55
N GLY A 113 -0.77 8.72 -19.35
CA GLY A 113 0.54 8.57 -19.97
C GLY A 113 1.67 8.28 -18.99
N VAL A 114 1.37 7.50 -17.94
CA VAL A 114 2.31 7.12 -16.88
C VAL A 114 2.41 5.60 -16.74
N ASP A 115 3.40 5.12 -15.99
CA ASP A 115 3.53 3.70 -15.67
C ASP A 115 2.43 3.22 -14.73
N THR A 116 1.97 1.98 -14.87
CA THR A 116 0.94 1.39 -14.01
C THR A 116 1.35 1.39 -12.53
N VAL A 117 2.62 1.15 -12.25
CA VAL A 117 3.16 1.18 -10.88
C VAL A 117 3.11 2.58 -10.26
N SER A 118 3.19 3.64 -11.06
CA SER A 118 3.03 5.02 -10.59
C SER A 118 1.60 5.29 -10.12
N VAL A 119 0.60 4.78 -10.83
CA VAL A 119 -0.81 4.87 -10.41
C VAL A 119 -1.04 4.11 -9.09
N ALA A 120 -0.48 2.90 -8.97
CA ALA A 120 -0.60 2.11 -7.74
C ALA A 120 0.02 2.82 -6.52
N LEU A 121 1.13 3.53 -6.71
CA LEU A 121 1.76 4.29 -5.64
C LEU A 121 0.98 5.59 -5.34
N ALA A 122 0.47 6.27 -6.37
CA ALA A 122 -0.38 7.45 -6.24
C ALA A 122 -1.67 7.16 -5.48
N TYR A 123 -2.23 5.95 -5.61
CA TYR A 123 -3.35 5.51 -4.79
C TYR A 123 -3.06 5.65 -3.29
N LEU A 124 -1.89 5.22 -2.82
CA LEU A 124 -1.50 5.36 -1.42
C LEU A 124 -1.37 6.83 -1.00
N LEU A 125 -0.77 7.66 -1.86
CA LEU A 125 -0.60 9.10 -1.62
C LEU A 125 -1.94 9.86 -1.61
N SER A 126 -3.00 9.27 -2.17
CA SER A 126 -4.35 9.85 -2.24
C SER A 126 -5.25 9.44 -1.07
N LEU A 127 -4.75 8.65 -0.11
CA LEU A 127 -5.52 8.22 1.05
C LEU A 127 -5.74 9.37 2.05
N PRO A 128 -6.86 9.39 2.80
CA PRO A 128 -7.21 10.49 3.72
C PRO A 128 -6.46 10.42 5.07
N THR A 129 -5.26 9.86 5.07
CA THR A 129 -4.35 9.77 6.22
C THR A 129 -2.93 10.06 5.74
N PRO A 130 -2.02 10.57 6.58
CA PRO A 130 -0.63 10.77 6.17
C PRO A 130 0.04 9.43 5.83
N VAL A 131 0.37 9.23 4.55
CA VAL A 131 1.06 8.01 4.07
C VAL A 131 2.39 8.39 3.44
N PHE A 132 3.44 7.70 3.87
CA PHE A 132 4.80 7.85 3.38
C PHE A 132 5.30 6.49 2.86
N PRO A 133 5.02 6.16 1.59
CA PRO A 133 5.32 4.84 1.04
C PRO A 133 6.82 4.52 1.09
N LEU A 134 7.17 3.36 1.65
CA LEU A 134 8.54 2.87 1.59
C LEU A 134 8.75 2.18 0.25
N ILE A 135 9.65 2.74 -0.55
CA ILE A 135 10.03 2.23 -1.86
C ILE A 135 11.46 1.69 -1.80
N GLY A 136 11.76 0.66 -2.61
CA GLY A 136 13.09 0.02 -2.67
C GLY A 136 13.57 -0.12 -4.12
N PRO A 137 13.79 0.98 -4.86
CA PRO A 137 14.24 0.91 -6.24
C PRO A 137 15.67 0.35 -6.30
N THR A 138 15.91 -0.57 -7.24
CA THR A 138 17.23 -1.16 -7.50
C THR A 138 17.93 -0.48 -8.68
N SER A 139 17.24 0.39 -9.39
CA SER A 139 17.74 1.17 -10.51
C SER A 139 17.25 2.61 -10.52
N ILE A 140 17.94 3.48 -11.25
CA ILE A 140 17.51 4.88 -11.47
C ILE A 140 16.16 4.93 -12.20
N MET A 141 15.90 3.99 -13.11
CA MET A 141 14.61 3.89 -13.80
C MET A 141 13.47 3.61 -12.83
N GLU A 142 13.63 2.64 -11.93
CA GLU A 142 12.63 2.34 -10.91
C GLU A 142 12.42 3.50 -9.94
N ALA A 143 13.47 4.20 -9.58
CA ALA A 143 13.37 5.40 -8.74
C ALA A 143 12.56 6.50 -9.46
N ARG A 144 12.83 6.76 -10.74
CA ARG A 144 12.09 7.75 -11.54
C ARG A 144 10.62 7.37 -11.70
N SER A 145 10.32 6.11 -12.01
CA SER A 145 8.95 5.59 -12.11
C SER A 145 8.20 5.75 -10.78
N SER A 146 8.86 5.49 -9.64
CA SER A 146 8.28 5.71 -8.32
C SER A 146 8.00 7.18 -8.04
N LEU A 147 8.94 8.08 -8.39
CA LEU A 147 8.76 9.53 -8.21
C LEU A 147 7.69 10.12 -9.12
N ALA A 148 7.45 9.55 -10.30
CA ALA A 148 6.38 9.97 -11.20
C ALA A 148 4.98 9.83 -10.55
N ALA A 149 4.84 9.00 -9.53
CA ALA A 149 3.60 8.89 -8.76
C ALA A 149 3.19 10.22 -8.07
N LEU A 150 4.12 11.12 -7.81
CA LEU A 150 3.84 12.43 -7.20
C LEU A 150 3.07 13.36 -8.15
N ASP A 151 3.19 13.15 -9.45
CA ASP A 151 2.52 13.94 -10.48
C ASP A 151 1.15 13.33 -10.90
N VAL A 152 0.88 12.10 -10.51
CA VAL A 152 -0.38 11.40 -10.81
C VAL A 152 -1.50 11.96 -9.93
N GLN A 153 -2.54 12.48 -10.56
CA GLN A 153 -3.72 13.03 -9.87
C GLN A 153 -4.88 12.03 -9.93
N LEU A 154 -5.31 11.55 -8.76
CA LEU A 154 -6.47 10.67 -8.63
C LEU A 154 -7.63 11.41 -7.97
N THR A 155 -8.79 11.40 -8.63
CA THR A 155 -10.03 11.85 -8.01
C THR A 155 -10.49 10.87 -6.92
N ARG A 156 -11.31 11.32 -5.97
CA ARG A 156 -11.91 10.43 -4.95
C ARG A 156 -12.67 9.26 -5.57
N LYS A 157 -13.33 9.47 -6.71
CA LYS A 157 -14.02 8.41 -7.45
C LYS A 157 -13.02 7.37 -7.97
N GLN A 158 -11.91 7.78 -8.58
CA GLN A 158 -10.87 6.87 -9.06
C GLN A 158 -10.21 6.10 -7.91
N VAL A 159 -9.98 6.73 -6.76
CA VAL A 159 -9.43 6.03 -5.57
C VAL A 159 -10.38 4.92 -5.11
N ARG A 160 -11.70 5.18 -5.03
CA ARG A 160 -12.70 4.15 -4.68
C ARG A 160 -12.80 3.06 -5.74
N TRP A 161 -12.81 3.45 -7.01
CA TRP A 161 -12.83 2.52 -8.13
C TRP A 161 -11.60 1.60 -8.12
N LEU A 162 -10.39 2.12 -7.97
CA LEU A 162 -9.18 1.32 -7.80
C LEU A 162 -9.26 0.36 -6.59
N ASN A 163 -9.97 0.76 -5.55
CA ASN A 163 -10.16 -0.05 -4.34
C ASN A 163 -11.29 -1.09 -4.45
N LEU A 164 -11.95 -1.18 -5.60
CA LEU A 164 -13.12 -2.06 -5.86
C LEU A 164 -14.34 -1.72 -4.99
N GLU A 165 -14.53 -0.46 -4.65
CA GLU A 165 -15.67 0.04 -3.89
C GLU A 165 -16.81 0.57 -4.81
N GLU A 166 -16.56 0.59 -6.14
CA GLU A 166 -17.52 0.99 -7.20
C GLU A 166 -17.39 0.08 -8.41
#